data_4cd9a36d23d67843ba400039965973be
#
_entry.id   4cd9a36d23d67843ba400039965973be
#
_cell.length_a   1.000
_cell.length_b   1.000
_cell.length_c   1.000
_cell.angle_alpha   90.00
_cell.angle_beta   90.00
_cell.angle_gamma   90.00
#
_symmetry.space_group_name_H-M   'P 1'
#
loop_
_entity.id
_entity.type
_entity.pdbx_description
1 polymer ?
#
loop_
_entity_poly.entity_id
_entity_poly.type
_entity_poly.pdbx_seq_one_letter_code
_entity_poly.pdbx_strand_id
1 'polypeptide(L)'
;HNYFFVKGLDTIKEGGLLAFITSQGVLDSPKNEAIRRYLMQNSRLISAIRLPSGMFSENAGTDVGSDLIVLQKQSGKEIGEGIEQQFVQTASVPKGDGFSIAFNHNSLFEGEWKNISHRTIATDRQMGTDPYGKPAWEYTFDGGIEDMADSLRTQLSLEVEQRFDRKLYETGIPMTGEEWQVHVDKMVQKVQGGLKTEETPHEQEIKDKEEDNAYNLMPDSIKKQLPKLYKTEKEHIGDRIAYARYFFPMGAYTAYLLEYDPKERIGFGAVT
;
A
#
# COMPACT_ATOMS: atom_id res chain seq x y z
N HIS A 1 -3.57 0.95 0.10
CA HIS A 1 -2.28 0.22 -0.04
C HIS A 1 -2.49 -1.30 -0.10
N ASN A 2 -3.28 -1.89 0.79
CA ASN A 2 -3.47 -3.34 0.93
C ASN A 2 -3.90 -4.02 -0.38
N TYR A 3 -4.80 -3.40 -1.14
CA TYR A 3 -5.24 -3.89 -2.45
C TYR A 3 -4.08 -4.09 -3.43
N PHE A 4 -3.13 -3.15 -3.48
CA PHE A 4 -2.02 -3.20 -4.43
C PHE A 4 -1.05 -4.35 -4.13
N PHE A 5 -0.83 -4.69 -2.86
CA PHE A 5 -0.03 -5.85 -2.49
C PHE A 5 -0.66 -7.16 -2.96
N VAL A 6 -1.96 -7.33 -2.67
CA VAL A 6 -2.71 -8.52 -3.10
C VAL A 6 -2.70 -8.62 -4.62
N LYS A 7 -3.10 -7.55 -5.30
CA LYS A 7 -3.14 -7.50 -6.76
C LYS A 7 -1.77 -7.71 -7.40
N GLY A 8 -0.72 -7.14 -6.81
CA GLY A 8 0.65 -7.34 -7.26
C GLY A 8 1.09 -8.81 -7.19
N LEU A 9 0.86 -9.47 -6.04
CA LEU A 9 1.16 -10.90 -5.91
C LEU A 9 0.35 -11.76 -6.88
N ASP A 10 -0.90 -11.39 -7.15
CA ASP A 10 -1.74 -12.14 -8.08
C ASP A 10 -1.26 -12.04 -9.53
N THR A 11 -0.67 -10.89 -9.89
CA THR A 11 -0.23 -10.62 -11.27
C THR A 11 1.12 -11.22 -11.64
N ILE A 12 1.97 -11.53 -10.67
CA ILE A 12 3.28 -12.12 -10.95
C ILE A 12 3.21 -13.65 -10.94
N LYS A 13 4.13 -14.28 -11.69
CA LYS A 13 4.29 -15.75 -11.69
C LYS A 13 4.72 -16.26 -10.31
N GLU A 14 4.53 -17.54 -10.06
CA GLU A 14 5.11 -18.22 -8.90
C GLU A 14 6.64 -18.04 -8.90
N GLY A 15 7.23 -17.74 -7.75
CA GLY A 15 8.64 -17.39 -7.64
C GLY A 15 9.00 -15.96 -8.08
N GLY A 16 8.08 -15.22 -8.71
CA GLY A 16 8.31 -13.83 -9.14
C GLY A 16 8.49 -12.87 -7.97
N LEU A 17 9.11 -11.73 -8.23
CA LEU A 17 9.38 -10.70 -7.22
C LEU A 17 8.37 -9.56 -7.32
N LEU A 18 7.93 -9.09 -6.16
CA LEU A 18 7.12 -7.89 -5.96
C LEU A 18 7.89 -6.93 -5.06
N ALA A 19 8.12 -5.70 -5.51
CA ALA A 19 8.77 -4.67 -4.71
C ALA A 19 7.88 -3.42 -4.65
N PHE A 20 7.66 -2.90 -3.43
CA PHE A 20 6.93 -1.67 -3.19
C PHE A 20 7.65 -0.78 -2.19
N ILE A 21 7.63 0.53 -2.47
CA ILE A 21 7.84 1.56 -1.45
C ILE A 21 6.45 2.00 -0.99
N THR A 22 6.24 1.96 0.32
CA THR A 22 4.94 2.26 0.92
C THR A 22 5.11 3.06 2.21
N SER A 23 4.03 3.69 2.69
CA SER A 23 4.08 4.35 3.99
C SER A 23 4.32 3.34 5.12
N GLN A 24 5.07 3.73 6.14
CA GLN A 24 5.34 2.91 7.33
C GLN A 24 4.07 2.37 8.01
N GLY A 25 2.93 3.04 7.84
CA GLY A 25 1.65 2.60 8.38
C GLY A 25 1.18 1.23 7.88
N VAL A 26 1.71 0.73 6.75
CA VAL A 26 1.42 -0.64 6.29
C VAL A 26 1.99 -1.67 7.26
N LEU A 27 3.22 -1.44 7.73
CA LEU A 27 3.87 -2.30 8.71
C LEU A 27 3.45 -1.98 10.15
N ASP A 28 3.40 -0.70 10.53
CA ASP A 28 3.24 -0.27 11.91
C ASP A 28 1.81 -0.33 12.44
N SER A 29 0.81 -0.33 11.57
CA SER A 29 -0.58 -0.37 12.02
C SER A 29 -1.03 -1.78 12.42
N PRO A 30 -1.51 -2.00 13.66
CA PRO A 30 -2.10 -3.27 14.06
C PRO A 30 -3.31 -3.67 13.20
N LYS A 31 -4.05 -2.69 12.65
CA LYS A 31 -5.19 -2.94 11.74
C LYS A 31 -4.80 -3.65 10.45
N ASN A 32 -3.52 -3.58 10.08
CA ASN A 32 -2.99 -4.22 8.87
C ASN A 32 -2.41 -5.63 9.14
N GLU A 33 -2.57 -6.20 10.33
CA GLU A 33 -2.06 -7.55 10.63
C GLU A 33 -2.61 -8.60 9.68
N ALA A 34 -3.90 -8.55 9.38
CA ALA A 34 -4.55 -9.52 8.48
C ALA A 34 -3.92 -9.52 7.09
N ILE A 35 -3.61 -8.35 6.52
CA ILE A 35 -2.93 -8.26 5.22
C ILE A 35 -1.50 -8.73 5.30
N ARG A 36 -0.74 -8.37 6.34
CA ARG A 36 0.63 -8.85 6.53
C ARG A 36 0.68 -10.37 6.66
N ARG A 37 -0.27 -10.96 7.37
CA ARG A 37 -0.45 -12.41 7.48
C ARG A 37 -0.73 -13.06 6.11
N TYR A 38 -1.67 -12.49 5.34
CA TYR A 38 -1.95 -12.93 3.98
C TYR A 38 -0.71 -12.89 3.09
N LEU A 39 0.06 -11.81 3.16
CA LEU A 39 1.30 -11.69 2.38
C LEU A 39 2.29 -12.79 2.72
N MET A 40 2.52 -13.08 3.99
CA MET A 40 3.45 -14.14 4.43
C MET A 40 2.94 -15.55 4.16
N GLN A 41 1.64 -15.74 3.97
CA GLN A 41 1.08 -17.03 3.51
C GLN A 41 1.18 -17.23 2.00
N ASN A 42 1.40 -16.15 1.24
CA ASN A 42 1.45 -16.19 -0.23
C ASN A 42 2.76 -15.67 -0.83
N SER A 43 3.73 -15.35 0.02
CA SER A 43 5.08 -14.95 -0.40
C SER A 43 6.11 -15.18 0.70
N ARG A 44 7.37 -15.20 0.30
CA ARG A 44 8.53 -15.14 1.20
C ARG A 44 8.92 -13.68 1.38
N LEU A 45 9.31 -13.29 2.58
CA LEU A 45 9.89 -11.97 2.81
C LEU A 45 11.36 -11.98 2.37
N ILE A 46 11.65 -11.26 1.30
CA ILE A 46 13.03 -11.06 0.84
C ILE A 46 13.66 -9.91 1.59
N SER A 47 12.97 -8.76 1.64
CA SER A 47 13.48 -7.56 2.29
C SER A 47 12.33 -6.72 2.86
N ALA A 48 12.57 -6.08 3.99
CA ALA A 48 11.75 -5.01 4.54
C ALA A 48 12.69 -3.99 5.19
N ILE A 49 12.98 -2.93 4.46
CA ILE A 49 13.93 -1.89 4.85
C ILE A 49 13.16 -0.62 5.17
N ARG A 50 13.29 -0.11 6.39
CA ARG A 50 12.79 1.22 6.74
C ARG A 50 13.69 2.29 6.17
N LEU A 51 13.08 3.21 5.44
CA LEU A 51 13.76 4.32 4.81
C LEU A 51 13.80 5.53 5.76
N PRO A 52 14.78 6.42 5.62
CA PRO A 52 14.83 7.65 6.40
C PRO A 52 13.57 8.50 6.24
N SER A 53 13.13 9.12 7.32
CA SER A 53 12.02 10.06 7.33
C SER A 53 12.37 11.26 6.44
N GLY A 54 11.38 11.81 5.73
CA GLY A 54 11.61 12.94 4.83
C GLY A 54 12.35 12.64 3.53
N MET A 55 12.68 11.36 3.24
CA MET A 55 13.35 10.96 1.99
C MET A 55 12.63 11.46 0.72
N PHE A 56 11.34 11.65 0.80
CA PHE A 56 10.50 12.09 -0.33
C PHE A 56 10.00 13.53 -0.20
N SER A 57 10.46 14.31 0.79
CA SER A 57 10.01 15.69 1.03
C SER A 57 10.29 16.61 -0.17
N GLU A 58 11.47 16.54 -0.76
CA GLU A 58 11.84 17.38 -1.92
C GLU A 58 11.12 16.99 -3.20
N ASN A 59 10.94 15.69 -3.45
CA ASN A 59 10.41 15.18 -4.73
C ASN A 59 8.90 14.92 -4.72
N ALA A 60 8.33 14.63 -3.55
CA ALA A 60 6.90 14.32 -3.43
C ALA A 60 6.18 15.18 -2.37
N GLY A 61 6.86 16.13 -1.75
CA GLY A 61 6.27 17.04 -0.76
C GLY A 61 5.72 16.32 0.48
N THR A 62 6.30 15.19 0.87
CA THR A 62 5.82 14.39 2.00
C THR A 62 6.96 13.93 2.91
N ASP A 63 6.77 14.12 4.20
CA ASP A 63 7.67 13.66 5.27
C ASP A 63 7.24 12.30 5.86
N VAL A 64 6.32 11.61 5.20
CA VAL A 64 5.83 10.30 5.65
C VAL A 64 6.97 9.30 5.66
N GLY A 65 7.23 8.69 6.82
CA GLY A 65 8.13 7.55 6.92
C GLY A 65 7.70 6.42 6.00
N SER A 66 8.65 5.80 5.34
CA SER A 66 8.38 4.83 4.27
C SER A 66 9.19 3.55 4.47
N ASP A 67 8.67 2.45 3.92
CA ASP A 67 9.32 1.15 3.91
C ASP A 67 9.46 0.63 2.48
N LEU A 68 10.64 0.09 2.13
CA LEU A 68 10.82 -0.74 0.95
C LEU A 68 10.55 -2.20 1.34
N ILE A 69 9.55 -2.81 0.71
CA ILE A 69 9.15 -4.19 0.94
C ILE A 69 9.38 -4.99 -0.35
N VAL A 70 10.14 -6.07 -0.26
CA VAL A 70 10.40 -6.99 -1.38
C VAL A 70 9.93 -8.38 -0.99
N LEU A 71 9.03 -8.93 -1.80
CA LEU A 71 8.40 -10.23 -1.61
C LEU A 71 8.70 -11.14 -2.80
N GLN A 72 8.91 -12.43 -2.54
CA GLN A 72 8.95 -13.45 -3.58
C GLN A 72 7.69 -14.30 -3.48
N LYS A 73 6.91 -14.39 -4.55
CA LYS A 73 5.67 -15.16 -4.56
C LYS A 73 5.92 -16.63 -4.26
N GLN A 74 5.21 -17.14 -3.27
CA GLN A 74 5.16 -18.55 -2.90
C GLN A 74 3.79 -18.82 -2.29
N SER A 75 2.84 -19.24 -3.12
CA SER A 75 1.43 -19.33 -2.75
C SER A 75 1.16 -20.49 -1.79
N GLY A 76 0.33 -20.23 -0.77
CA GLY A 76 -0.19 -21.27 0.12
C GLY A 76 0.86 -21.88 1.08
N LYS A 77 1.93 -21.14 1.40
CA LYS A 77 2.92 -21.59 2.37
C LYS A 77 2.52 -21.27 3.82
N GLU A 78 3.13 -21.95 4.76
CA GLU A 78 3.09 -21.55 6.17
C GLU A 78 3.99 -20.34 6.41
N ILE A 79 3.62 -19.51 7.39
CA ILE A 79 4.43 -18.36 7.79
C ILE A 79 5.71 -18.87 8.45
N GLY A 80 6.86 -18.50 7.90
CA GLY A 80 8.14 -18.86 8.44
C GLY A 80 8.42 -18.21 9.79
N GLU A 81 9.20 -18.88 10.62
CA GLU A 81 9.67 -18.34 11.89
C GLU A 81 10.59 -17.13 11.72
N GLY A 82 10.80 -16.40 12.79
CA GLY A 82 11.73 -15.27 12.84
C GLY A 82 11.19 -14.05 12.07
N ILE A 83 11.85 -13.69 10.97
CA ILE A 83 11.58 -12.43 10.25
C ILE A 83 10.14 -12.32 9.71
N GLU A 84 9.55 -13.43 9.24
CA GLU A 84 8.18 -13.39 8.71
C GLU A 84 7.14 -13.23 9.82
N GLN A 85 7.36 -13.84 10.99
CA GLN A 85 6.53 -13.61 12.17
C GLN A 85 6.65 -12.17 12.66
N GLN A 86 7.87 -11.63 12.72
CA GLN A 86 8.10 -10.23 13.05
C GLN A 86 7.43 -9.28 12.05
N PHE A 87 7.47 -9.58 10.76
CA PHE A 87 6.78 -8.80 9.72
C PHE A 87 5.26 -8.75 9.96
N VAL A 88 4.65 -9.83 10.40
CA VAL A 88 3.21 -9.89 10.69
C VAL A 88 2.86 -9.09 11.95
N GLN A 89 3.68 -9.16 12.98
CA GLN A 89 3.40 -8.63 14.31
C GLN A 89 3.73 -7.16 14.46
N THR A 90 3.09 -6.52 15.43
CA THR A 90 3.42 -5.17 15.88
C THR A 90 3.73 -5.19 17.38
N ALA A 91 4.68 -4.35 17.78
CA ALA A 91 5.02 -4.07 19.17
C ALA A 91 4.48 -2.70 19.58
N SER A 92 4.21 -2.52 20.86
CA SER A 92 3.79 -1.23 21.43
C SER A 92 4.96 -0.56 22.12
N VAL A 93 5.23 0.68 21.75
CA VAL A 93 6.11 1.55 22.52
C VAL A 93 5.25 2.20 23.62
N PRO A 94 5.54 1.95 24.90
CA PRO A 94 4.74 2.47 26.00
C PRO A 94 4.90 3.99 26.11
N LYS A 95 3.95 4.63 26.76
CA LYS A 95 4.12 6.00 27.24
C LYS A 95 5.28 6.06 28.25
N GLY A 96 6.16 7.00 28.07
CA GLY A 96 7.37 7.18 28.87
C GLY A 96 8.59 7.52 27.99
N ASP A 97 9.74 7.73 28.58
CA ASP A 97 11.02 7.97 27.90
C ASP A 97 10.94 9.05 26.79
N GLY A 98 10.16 10.11 27.04
CA GLY A 98 9.95 11.23 26.14
C GLY A 98 8.69 11.14 25.26
N PHE A 99 8.03 9.99 25.16
CA PHE A 99 6.76 9.90 24.46
C PHE A 99 5.56 10.22 25.35
N SER A 100 4.69 11.12 24.86
CA SER A 100 3.47 11.54 25.58
C SER A 100 2.35 10.50 25.57
N ILE A 101 2.30 9.65 24.53
CA ILE A 101 1.32 8.56 24.37
C ILE A 101 2.04 7.31 23.87
N ALA A 102 1.42 6.16 24.10
CA ALA A 102 1.86 4.90 23.49
C ALA A 102 1.56 4.88 21.98
N PHE A 103 2.41 4.26 21.21
CA PHE A 103 2.19 4.04 19.77
C PHE A 103 2.67 2.64 19.37
N ASN A 104 2.29 2.19 18.18
CA ASN A 104 2.69 0.90 17.68
C ASN A 104 3.69 1.04 16.53
N HIS A 105 4.58 0.06 16.42
CA HIS A 105 5.46 -0.12 15.28
C HIS A 105 5.59 -1.61 14.95
N ASN A 106 6.09 -1.93 13.77
CA ASN A 106 6.28 -3.32 13.40
C ASN A 106 7.38 -3.98 14.23
N SER A 107 7.18 -5.24 14.59
CA SER A 107 8.14 -5.99 15.42
C SER A 107 9.49 -6.20 14.74
N LEU A 108 9.62 -6.00 13.42
CA LEU A 108 10.91 -5.95 12.72
C LEU A 108 11.83 -4.84 13.25
N PHE A 109 11.25 -3.76 13.75
CA PHE A 109 11.96 -2.56 14.21
C PHE A 109 11.92 -2.42 15.74
N GLU A 110 11.55 -3.49 16.46
CA GLU A 110 11.52 -3.52 17.91
C GLU A 110 12.92 -3.66 18.50
N GLY A 111 13.15 -2.96 19.62
CA GLY A 111 14.37 -3.05 20.39
C GLY A 111 15.31 -1.85 20.25
N GLU A 112 16.51 -2.00 20.77
CA GLU A 112 17.56 -0.98 20.71
C GLU A 112 18.12 -0.81 19.29
N TRP A 113 18.66 0.36 19.00
CA TRP A 113 19.25 0.68 17.70
C TRP A 113 20.22 -0.37 17.18
N LYS A 114 21.15 -0.84 18.01
CA LYS A 114 22.11 -1.88 17.64
C LYS A 114 21.50 -3.18 17.10
N ASN A 115 20.25 -3.47 17.50
CA ASN A 115 19.54 -4.69 17.11
C ASN A 115 18.73 -4.52 15.83
N ILE A 116 18.42 -3.28 15.45
CA ILE A 116 17.56 -2.96 14.32
C ILE A 116 18.25 -2.20 13.19
N SER A 117 19.48 -1.69 13.43
CA SER A 117 20.24 -0.91 12.44
C SER A 117 20.47 -1.64 11.10
N HIS A 118 20.43 -2.97 11.11
CA HIS A 118 20.49 -3.80 9.90
C HIS A 118 19.15 -3.92 9.16
N ARG A 119 18.10 -3.26 9.65
CA ARG A 119 16.75 -3.25 9.05
C ARG A 119 16.36 -1.90 8.47
N THR A 120 17.30 -0.99 8.43
CA THR A 120 17.12 0.36 7.92
C THR A 120 18.42 0.82 7.28
N ILE A 121 18.33 1.75 6.34
CA ILE A 121 19.50 2.47 5.84
C ILE A 121 19.76 3.76 6.62
N ALA A 122 18.89 4.11 7.56
CA ALA A 122 19.10 5.26 8.43
C ALA A 122 20.40 5.12 9.25
N THR A 123 21.00 6.24 9.61
CA THR A 123 22.19 6.30 10.46
C THR A 123 21.84 6.41 11.93
N ASP A 124 20.63 6.89 12.23
CA ASP A 124 20.15 7.04 13.61
C ASP A 124 18.61 6.96 13.66
N ARG A 125 18.08 6.75 14.89
CA ARG A 125 16.65 6.76 15.22
C ARG A 125 16.41 7.61 16.46
N GLN A 126 15.56 8.60 16.34
CA GLN A 126 15.22 9.49 17.43
C GLN A 126 13.71 9.58 17.66
N MET A 127 13.32 10.16 18.78
CA MET A 127 11.92 10.48 19.04
C MET A 127 11.47 11.61 18.13
N GLY A 128 10.30 11.41 17.49
CA GLY A 128 9.70 12.40 16.60
C GLY A 128 8.19 12.27 16.58
N THR A 129 7.60 12.80 15.53
CA THR A 129 6.17 12.71 15.27
C THR A 129 5.92 12.29 13.82
N ASP A 130 4.80 11.59 13.61
CA ASP A 130 4.29 11.37 12.26
C ASP A 130 3.76 12.70 11.66
N PRO A 131 3.43 12.76 10.36
CA PRO A 131 2.88 13.95 9.72
C PRO A 131 1.56 14.43 10.32
N TYR A 132 0.91 13.64 11.15
CA TYR A 132 -0.33 13.98 11.86
C TYR A 132 -0.07 14.45 13.30
N GLY A 133 1.19 14.65 13.70
CA GLY A 133 1.60 15.09 15.03
C GLY A 133 1.51 14.02 16.12
N LYS A 134 1.36 12.73 15.75
CA LYS A 134 1.39 11.64 16.73
C LYS A 134 2.82 11.19 16.97
N PRO A 135 3.17 10.78 18.22
CA PRO A 135 4.48 10.24 18.52
C PRO A 135 4.83 9.05 17.62
N ALA A 136 6.04 9.10 17.09
CA ALA A 136 6.60 8.07 16.21
C ALA A 136 8.12 8.06 16.32
N TRP A 137 8.74 6.96 15.89
CA TRP A 137 10.16 6.95 15.63
C TRP A 137 10.48 7.67 14.32
N GLU A 138 11.40 8.62 14.39
CA GLU A 138 11.97 9.28 13.23
C GLU A 138 13.33 8.66 12.91
N TYR A 139 13.52 8.30 11.65
CA TYR A 139 14.74 7.68 11.14
C TYR A 139 15.50 8.72 10.33
N THR A 140 16.72 9.04 10.73
CA THR A 140 17.55 10.07 10.09
C THR A 140 18.70 9.44 9.31
N PHE A 141 19.22 10.16 8.33
CA PHE A 141 20.38 9.73 7.54
C PHE A 141 21.37 10.88 7.43
N ASP A 142 22.60 10.61 7.88
CA ASP A 142 23.71 11.54 7.77
C ASP A 142 24.49 11.22 6.51
N GLY A 143 24.23 11.94 5.42
CA GLY A 143 24.89 11.72 4.14
C GLY A 143 24.11 12.30 2.98
N GLY A 144 24.71 12.24 1.80
CA GLY A 144 24.08 12.65 0.55
C GLY A 144 23.16 11.59 -0.03
N ILE A 145 22.45 11.93 -1.10
CA ILE A 145 21.54 11.02 -1.80
C ILE A 145 22.29 9.83 -2.42
N GLU A 146 23.54 10.03 -2.84
CA GLU A 146 24.41 8.96 -3.38
C GLU A 146 24.78 7.96 -2.30
N ASP A 147 25.16 8.43 -1.10
CA ASP A 147 25.48 7.57 0.04
C ASP A 147 24.28 6.76 0.48
N MET A 148 23.09 7.37 0.47
CA MET A 148 21.83 6.72 0.76
C MET A 148 21.51 5.61 -0.28
N ALA A 149 21.70 5.92 -1.56
CA ALA A 149 21.47 4.96 -2.64
C ALA A 149 22.45 3.77 -2.56
N ASP A 150 23.72 4.01 -2.22
CA ASP A 150 24.72 2.97 -2.06
C ASP A 150 24.44 2.10 -0.82
N SER A 151 24.02 2.71 0.27
CA SER A 151 23.59 1.99 1.48
C SER A 151 22.38 1.09 1.19
N LEU A 152 21.38 1.60 0.47
CA LEU A 152 20.20 0.83 0.08
C LEU A 152 20.57 -0.32 -0.86
N ARG A 153 21.41 -0.07 -1.85
CA ARG A 153 21.89 -1.10 -2.80
C ARG A 153 22.63 -2.20 -2.06
N THR A 154 23.51 -1.82 -1.15
CA THR A 154 24.31 -2.78 -0.38
C THR A 154 23.43 -3.66 0.49
N GLN A 155 22.54 -3.05 1.28
CA GLN A 155 21.65 -3.80 2.17
C GLN A 155 20.70 -4.70 1.39
N LEU A 156 20.06 -4.17 0.35
CA LEU A 156 19.13 -4.94 -0.48
C LEU A 156 19.83 -6.12 -1.16
N SER A 157 21.06 -5.93 -1.66
CA SER A 157 21.84 -7.00 -2.28
C SER A 157 22.13 -8.13 -1.31
N LEU A 158 22.53 -7.80 -0.08
CA LEU A 158 22.78 -8.81 0.97
C LEU A 158 21.50 -9.59 1.33
N GLU A 159 20.36 -8.90 1.47
CA GLU A 159 19.11 -9.55 1.81
C GLU A 159 18.55 -10.42 0.67
N VAL A 160 18.71 -9.97 -0.57
CA VAL A 160 18.36 -10.76 -1.76
C VAL A 160 19.26 -12.00 -1.85
N GLU A 161 20.57 -11.86 -1.69
CA GLU A 161 21.49 -13.01 -1.72
C GLU A 161 21.15 -14.06 -0.67
N GLN A 162 20.76 -13.63 0.53
CA GLN A 162 20.44 -14.53 1.64
C GLN A 162 19.07 -15.22 1.51
N ARG A 163 18.07 -14.55 0.92
CA ARG A 163 16.68 -15.00 1.03
C ARG A 163 15.98 -15.30 -0.29
N PHE A 164 16.55 -14.85 -1.42
CA PHE A 164 15.95 -15.12 -2.73
C PHE A 164 16.11 -16.59 -3.10
N ASP A 165 14.99 -17.25 -3.37
CA ASP A 165 14.98 -18.63 -3.85
C ASP A 165 15.04 -18.64 -5.39
N ARG A 166 16.26 -18.80 -5.92
CA ARG A 166 16.52 -18.86 -7.35
C ARG A 166 15.78 -20.03 -8.01
N LYS A 167 15.74 -21.19 -7.34
CA LYS A 167 15.09 -22.38 -7.87
C LYS A 167 13.58 -22.13 -8.04
N LEU A 168 12.93 -21.55 -7.04
CA LEU A 168 11.52 -21.19 -7.11
C LEU A 168 11.26 -20.20 -8.25
N TYR A 169 12.15 -19.22 -8.48
CA TYR A 169 12.05 -18.27 -9.59
C TYR A 169 12.17 -18.94 -10.97
N GLU A 170 13.13 -19.86 -11.12
CA GLU A 170 13.41 -20.55 -12.38
C GLU A 170 12.33 -21.58 -12.74
N THR A 171 11.78 -22.27 -11.74
CA THR A 171 10.73 -23.29 -11.93
C THR A 171 9.32 -22.72 -12.01
N GLY A 172 9.14 -21.44 -11.62
CA GLY A 172 7.84 -20.78 -11.69
C GLY A 172 7.36 -20.65 -13.13
N ILE A 173 6.21 -21.23 -13.43
CA ILE A 173 5.60 -21.18 -14.76
C ILE A 173 4.88 -19.83 -14.89
N PRO A 174 5.15 -19.02 -15.94
CA PRO A 174 4.37 -17.84 -16.23
C PRO A 174 2.92 -18.23 -16.51
N MET A 175 1.96 -17.56 -15.90
CA MET A 175 0.56 -17.75 -16.30
C MET A 175 0.36 -17.25 -17.73
N THR A 176 -0.29 -18.03 -18.56
CA THR A 176 -0.77 -17.59 -19.88
C THR A 176 -1.91 -16.57 -19.70
N GLY A 177 -2.23 -15.79 -20.72
CA GLY A 177 -3.33 -14.84 -20.65
C GLY A 177 -4.68 -15.49 -20.32
N GLU A 178 -4.92 -16.73 -20.78
CA GLU A 178 -6.13 -17.50 -20.48
C GLU A 178 -6.14 -17.96 -19.02
N GLU A 179 -5.04 -18.48 -18.50
CA GLU A 179 -4.90 -18.87 -17.09
C GLU A 179 -5.04 -17.68 -16.17
N TRP A 180 -4.50 -16.52 -16.57
CA TRP A 180 -4.68 -15.27 -15.88
C TRP A 180 -6.16 -14.86 -15.78
N GLN A 181 -6.91 -14.94 -16.87
CA GLN A 181 -8.34 -14.62 -16.86
C GLN A 181 -9.11 -15.55 -15.94
N VAL A 182 -8.85 -16.87 -16.01
CA VAL A 182 -9.45 -17.85 -15.10
C VAL A 182 -9.09 -17.57 -13.64
N HIS A 183 -7.86 -17.14 -13.37
CA HIS A 183 -7.43 -16.78 -12.02
C HIS A 183 -8.17 -15.55 -11.49
N VAL A 184 -8.31 -14.51 -12.31
CA VAL A 184 -9.09 -13.30 -11.98
C VAL A 184 -10.56 -13.66 -11.73
N ASP A 185 -11.16 -14.47 -12.59
CA ASP A 185 -12.57 -14.89 -12.43
C ASP A 185 -12.80 -15.68 -11.14
N LYS A 186 -11.89 -16.59 -10.79
CA LYS A 186 -11.93 -17.30 -9.49
C LYS A 186 -11.81 -16.39 -8.30
N MET A 187 -10.96 -15.36 -8.39
CA MET A 187 -10.80 -14.39 -7.32
C MET A 187 -12.04 -13.52 -7.15
N VAL A 188 -12.61 -13.04 -8.26
CA VAL A 188 -13.89 -12.31 -8.24
C VAL A 188 -14.99 -13.15 -7.60
N GLN A 189 -15.10 -14.43 -7.97
CA GLN A 189 -16.06 -15.37 -7.36
C GLN A 189 -15.78 -15.59 -5.86
N LYS A 190 -14.52 -15.70 -5.46
CA LYS A 190 -14.13 -15.88 -4.05
C LYS A 190 -14.44 -14.64 -3.20
N VAL A 191 -14.22 -13.46 -3.75
CA VAL A 191 -14.60 -12.19 -3.10
C VAL A 191 -16.13 -12.07 -3.02
N GLN A 192 -16.84 -12.40 -4.10
CA GLN A 192 -18.32 -12.40 -4.12
C GLN A 192 -18.91 -13.52 -3.26
N GLY A 193 -18.27 -14.69 -3.18
CA GLY A 193 -18.69 -15.81 -2.34
C GLY A 193 -18.35 -15.64 -0.85
N GLY A 194 -17.28 -14.93 -0.53
CA GLY A 194 -16.90 -14.58 0.85
C GLY A 194 -17.77 -13.48 1.48
N LEU A 195 -18.56 -12.79 0.67
CA LEU A 195 -19.56 -11.82 1.12
C LEU A 195 -20.90 -12.49 1.52
N LYS A 196 -21.01 -13.81 1.44
CA LYS A 196 -22.14 -14.57 1.99
C LYS A 196 -21.86 -15.03 3.42
N THR A 197 -21.53 -14.12 4.30
CA THR A 197 -21.78 -14.28 5.74
C THR A 197 -23.26 -13.98 5.98
N GLU A 198 -23.93 -14.80 6.77
CA GLU A 198 -25.32 -14.56 7.19
C GLU A 198 -25.41 -13.14 7.78
N GLU A 199 -26.08 -12.27 7.05
CA GLU A 199 -26.25 -10.86 7.44
C GLU A 199 -27.17 -10.81 8.65
N THR A 200 -26.71 -10.16 9.71
CA THR A 200 -27.57 -9.87 10.85
C THR A 200 -28.60 -8.80 10.44
N PRO A 201 -29.79 -8.76 11.05
CA PRO A 201 -30.82 -7.74 10.77
C PRO A 201 -30.31 -6.30 10.88
N HIS A 202 -29.26 -6.10 11.66
CA HIS A 202 -28.62 -4.79 11.84
C HIS A 202 -27.72 -4.41 10.65
N GLU A 203 -27.08 -5.41 10.01
CA GLU A 203 -26.24 -5.20 8.83
C GLU A 203 -27.08 -4.93 7.57
N GLN A 204 -28.29 -5.52 7.47
CA GLN A 204 -29.24 -5.18 6.42
C GLN A 204 -29.77 -3.74 6.56
N GLU A 205 -30.06 -3.29 7.76
CA GLU A 205 -30.52 -1.92 8.01
C GLU A 205 -29.42 -0.86 7.75
N ILE A 206 -28.13 -1.24 7.89
CA ILE A 206 -26.98 -0.42 7.51
C ILE A 206 -26.83 -0.40 5.99
N LYS A 207 -26.97 -1.55 5.29
CA LYS A 207 -26.88 -1.61 3.82
C LYS A 207 -27.99 -0.83 3.12
N ASP A 208 -29.23 -0.94 3.60
CA ASP A 208 -30.35 -0.16 3.07
C ASP A 208 -30.17 1.37 3.24
N LYS A 209 -29.36 1.78 4.23
CA LYS A 209 -28.93 3.17 4.41
C LYS A 209 -27.64 3.52 3.65
N GLU A 210 -26.79 2.53 3.34
CA GLU A 210 -25.54 2.70 2.60
C GLU A 210 -25.75 2.70 1.07
N GLU A 211 -26.78 2.05 0.54
CA GLU A 211 -27.14 2.19 -0.88
C GLU A 211 -27.51 3.62 -1.25
N ASP A 212 -27.96 4.42 -0.28
CA ASP A 212 -28.29 5.83 -0.51
C ASP A 212 -27.16 6.82 -0.19
N ASN A 213 -26.05 6.44 0.46
CA ASN A 213 -25.22 7.51 1.03
C ASN A 213 -23.70 7.36 1.15
N ALA A 214 -22.98 6.27 0.99
CA ALA A 214 -21.64 6.36 1.56
C ALA A 214 -20.46 6.37 0.58
N TYR A 215 -20.45 5.73 -0.55
CA TYR A 215 -19.29 5.72 -1.44
C TYR A 215 -19.62 5.63 -2.94
N ASN A 216 -20.80 6.10 -3.32
CA ASN A 216 -21.09 6.28 -4.74
C ASN A 216 -20.40 7.55 -5.24
N LEU A 217 -19.12 7.44 -5.60
CA LEU A 217 -18.32 8.54 -6.15
C LEU A 217 -18.92 9.12 -7.44
N MET A 218 -19.89 8.45 -8.06
CA MET A 218 -20.56 8.86 -9.26
C MET A 218 -22.07 8.56 -9.18
N PRO A 219 -22.84 9.35 -8.42
CA PRO A 219 -24.28 9.22 -8.34
C PRO A 219 -24.96 9.33 -9.72
N ASP A 220 -26.08 8.66 -9.90
CA ASP A 220 -26.83 8.69 -11.17
C ASP A 220 -27.32 10.08 -11.54
N SER A 221 -27.55 10.94 -10.56
CA SER A 221 -27.86 12.35 -10.77
C SER A 221 -26.72 13.10 -11.47
N ILE A 222 -25.48 12.79 -11.14
CA ILE A 222 -24.28 13.35 -11.78
C ILE A 222 -24.06 12.71 -13.16
N LYS A 223 -24.16 11.37 -13.27
CA LYS A 223 -24.00 10.67 -14.55
C LYS A 223 -24.93 11.18 -15.64
N LYS A 224 -26.18 11.50 -15.28
CA LYS A 224 -27.19 12.02 -16.22
C LYS A 224 -26.87 13.43 -16.74
N GLN A 225 -26.10 14.21 -16.02
CA GLN A 225 -25.75 15.59 -16.39
C GLN A 225 -24.45 15.66 -17.17
N LEU A 226 -23.56 14.67 -17.05
CA LEU A 226 -22.27 14.66 -17.68
C LEU A 226 -22.36 14.56 -19.21
N PRO A 227 -21.67 15.41 -19.95
CA PRO A 227 -21.50 15.27 -21.39
C PRO A 227 -20.76 13.96 -21.71
N LYS A 228 -21.04 13.42 -22.91
CA LYS A 228 -20.24 12.31 -23.46
C LYS A 228 -18.84 12.79 -23.79
N LEU A 229 -17.87 11.87 -23.78
CA LEU A 229 -16.48 12.17 -24.16
C LEU A 229 -16.42 12.92 -25.50
N TYR A 230 -15.49 13.85 -25.58
CA TYR A 230 -15.20 14.71 -26.74
C TYR A 230 -16.31 15.73 -27.11
N LYS A 231 -17.39 15.82 -26.31
CA LYS A 231 -18.48 16.76 -26.64
C LYS A 231 -18.08 18.22 -26.45
N THR A 232 -17.22 18.48 -25.44
CA THR A 232 -16.76 19.84 -25.11
C THR A 232 -15.32 20.10 -25.62
N GLU A 233 -14.79 19.27 -26.51
CA GLU A 233 -13.39 19.33 -26.98
C GLU A 233 -13.02 20.68 -27.59
N LYS A 234 -13.97 21.37 -28.22
CA LYS A 234 -13.76 22.67 -28.87
C LYS A 234 -13.81 23.86 -27.90
N GLU A 235 -14.23 23.62 -26.66
CA GLU A 235 -14.31 24.66 -25.63
C GLU A 235 -12.96 24.78 -24.92
N HIS A 236 -12.56 26.01 -24.57
CA HIS A 236 -11.36 26.19 -23.74
C HIS A 236 -11.57 25.54 -22.37
N ILE A 237 -10.56 24.84 -21.84
CA ILE A 237 -10.69 24.03 -20.63
C ILE A 237 -11.16 24.84 -19.40
N GLY A 238 -10.80 26.12 -19.34
CA GLY A 238 -11.22 27.03 -18.27
C GLY A 238 -12.69 27.44 -18.33
N ASP A 239 -13.35 27.23 -19.47
CA ASP A 239 -14.76 27.60 -19.68
C ASP A 239 -15.69 26.39 -19.53
N ARG A 240 -15.13 25.19 -19.38
CA ARG A 240 -15.92 23.96 -19.25
C ARG A 240 -16.47 23.80 -17.83
N ILE A 241 -17.70 23.28 -17.74
CA ILE A 241 -18.36 23.04 -16.47
C ILE A 241 -17.83 21.76 -15.84
N ALA A 242 -17.37 21.84 -14.58
CA ALA A 242 -17.03 20.67 -13.78
C ALA A 242 -18.30 20.13 -13.07
N TYR A 243 -18.67 18.91 -13.39
CA TYR A 243 -19.88 18.26 -12.85
C TYR A 243 -19.62 17.52 -11.54
N ALA A 244 -18.37 17.10 -11.31
CA ALA A 244 -17.96 16.52 -10.04
C ALA A 244 -16.52 16.95 -9.70
N ARG A 245 -16.26 17.05 -8.40
CA ARG A 245 -14.95 17.35 -7.83
C ARG A 245 -14.54 16.20 -6.91
N TYR A 246 -13.42 15.57 -7.21
CA TYR A 246 -12.83 14.53 -6.39
C TYR A 246 -11.63 15.09 -5.65
N PHE A 247 -11.66 15.00 -4.35
CA PHE A 247 -10.57 15.39 -3.48
C PHE A 247 -9.83 14.12 -3.02
N PHE A 248 -8.51 14.15 -3.13
CA PHE A 248 -7.66 13.05 -2.66
C PHE A 248 -7.05 13.44 -1.31
N PRO A 249 -7.56 12.90 -0.19
CA PRO A 249 -7.13 13.30 1.15
C PRO A 249 -5.65 13.03 1.44
N MET A 250 -5.01 12.16 0.65
CA MET A 250 -3.61 11.78 0.78
C MET A 250 -2.70 12.35 -0.31
N GLY A 251 -3.22 13.27 -1.12
CA GLY A 251 -2.49 13.95 -2.19
C GLY A 251 -2.88 15.42 -2.28
N ALA A 252 -1.96 16.25 -2.76
CA ALA A 252 -2.18 17.70 -2.89
C ALA A 252 -2.97 18.08 -4.15
N TYR A 253 -3.67 17.14 -4.79
CA TYR A 253 -4.38 17.40 -6.02
C TYR A 253 -5.88 17.17 -5.92
N THR A 254 -6.60 17.93 -6.74
CA THR A 254 -8.05 17.83 -6.90
C THR A 254 -8.34 17.52 -8.37
N ALA A 255 -9.18 16.51 -8.62
CA ALA A 255 -9.65 16.18 -9.96
C ALA A 255 -11.07 16.72 -10.17
N TYR A 256 -11.29 17.35 -11.33
CA TYR A 256 -12.57 17.89 -11.78
C TYR A 256 -13.06 17.09 -12.97
N LEU A 257 -14.22 16.46 -12.86
CA LEU A 257 -14.79 15.66 -13.94
C LEU A 257 -15.62 16.54 -14.87
N LEU A 258 -15.31 16.53 -16.15
CA LEU A 258 -15.93 17.36 -17.18
C LEU A 258 -16.81 16.53 -18.13
N GLU A 259 -16.37 15.34 -18.51
CA GLU A 259 -17.05 14.43 -19.44
C GLU A 259 -16.93 12.98 -18.95
N TYR A 260 -17.86 12.13 -19.36
CA TYR A 260 -17.91 10.72 -18.91
C TYR A 260 -18.53 9.79 -19.94
N ASP A 261 -17.90 8.63 -20.17
CA ASP A 261 -18.47 7.51 -20.89
C ASP A 261 -18.96 6.43 -19.91
N PRO A 262 -20.27 6.23 -19.79
CA PRO A 262 -20.81 5.24 -18.86
C PRO A 262 -20.58 3.78 -19.31
N LYS A 263 -20.29 3.51 -20.60
CA LYS A 263 -20.02 2.17 -21.10
C LYS A 263 -18.60 1.73 -20.80
N GLU A 264 -17.64 2.58 -21.17
CA GLU A 264 -16.21 2.35 -20.94
C GLU A 264 -15.79 2.72 -19.50
N ARG A 265 -16.65 3.44 -18.77
CA ARG A 265 -16.38 3.96 -17.41
C ARG A 265 -15.14 4.85 -17.35
N ILE A 266 -14.94 5.62 -18.42
CA ILE A 266 -13.83 6.57 -18.57
C ILE A 266 -14.34 8.00 -18.37
N GLY A 267 -13.63 8.78 -17.55
CA GLY A 267 -13.89 10.20 -17.36
C GLY A 267 -12.75 11.04 -17.93
N PHE A 268 -13.09 12.19 -18.50
CA PHE A 268 -12.16 13.24 -18.88
C PHE A 268 -12.32 14.43 -17.94
N GLY A 269 -11.20 15.03 -17.53
CA GLY A 269 -11.24 16.12 -16.56
C GLY A 269 -9.92 16.86 -16.43
N ALA A 270 -9.88 17.81 -15.50
CA ALA A 270 -8.71 18.57 -15.12
C ALA A 270 -8.22 18.17 -13.73
N VAL A 271 -6.91 18.23 -13.51
CA VAL A 271 -6.27 17.98 -12.20
C VAL A 271 -5.45 19.22 -11.84
N THR A 272 -5.61 19.70 -10.60
CA THR A 272 -4.87 20.85 -10.04
C THR A 272 -4.17 20.46 -8.75
#